data_7fe66efd693bf057e7fc30c1f2b81657
#
_entry.id   7fe66efd693bf057e7fc30c1f2b81657
#
_cell.length_a   1.000
_cell.length_b   1.000
_cell.length_c   1.000
_cell.angle_alpha   90.00
_cell.angle_beta   90.00
_cell.angle_gamma   90.00
#
_symmetry.space_group_name_H-M   'P 1'
#
loop_
_entity.id
_entity.type
_entity.pdbx_description
1 polymer ?
#
loop_
_entity_poly.entity_id
_entity_poly.type
_entity_poly.pdbx_seq_one_letter_code
_entity_poly.pdbx_strand_id
1 'polypeptide(L)'
;GAAQLPFFYSIGTYEVADMKREMRRKDRMISEEECLKVLEEAEYGSLATISENGTPYITPLNFVYTDGALYFHCAKDVGHKLDNIARNHNACFSIVDSVELMPEKFATKYRSVTVFGTVDVVKDAAEKRSAIEALALKISPDYREAGLEYINAAIDKISMLRFKIDHMTGKASK
;
A
#
# COMPACT_ATOMS: atom_id res chain seq x y z
N GLY A 1 -45.27 -7.16 -24.89
CA GLY A 1 -44.05 -6.56 -25.41
C GLY A 1 -43.05 -6.33 -24.31
N ALA A 2 -42.04 -7.20 -24.20
CA ALA A 2 -40.94 -7.02 -23.28
C ALA A 2 -39.95 -6.03 -23.91
N ALA A 3 -39.72 -4.90 -23.26
CA ALA A 3 -38.68 -3.96 -23.64
C ALA A 3 -37.34 -4.47 -23.14
N GLN A 4 -36.47 -4.83 -24.05
CA GLN A 4 -35.10 -5.21 -23.87
C GLN A 4 -34.26 -3.94 -23.68
N LEU A 5 -33.64 -3.78 -22.52
CA LEU A 5 -32.68 -2.70 -22.28
C LEU A 5 -31.27 -3.15 -22.72
N PRO A 6 -30.60 -2.42 -23.59
CA PRO A 6 -29.21 -2.68 -23.89
C PRO A 6 -28.31 -1.84 -22.94
N PHE A 7 -27.74 -2.44 -21.91
CA PHE A 7 -26.63 -1.84 -21.23
C PHE A 7 -25.33 -2.60 -21.57
N PHE A 8 -24.77 -2.27 -22.73
CA PHE A 8 -23.33 -2.45 -22.92
C PHE A 8 -22.65 -1.19 -22.41
N TYR A 9 -22.14 -1.21 -21.16
CA TYR A 9 -21.10 -0.29 -20.79
C TYR A 9 -19.80 -0.76 -21.44
N SER A 10 -19.40 -0.08 -22.50
CA SER A 10 -18.04 -0.09 -22.98
C SER A 10 -17.16 0.42 -21.82
N ILE A 11 -16.38 -0.45 -21.20
CA ILE A 11 -15.32 -0.05 -20.30
C ILE A 11 -14.24 0.58 -21.19
N GLY A 12 -14.35 1.92 -21.36
CA GLY A 12 -13.29 2.69 -21.98
C GLY A 12 -12.00 2.46 -21.18
N THR A 13 -10.93 2.21 -21.89
CA THR A 13 -9.57 2.24 -21.35
C THR A 13 -9.32 3.64 -20.80
N TYR A 14 -9.55 3.83 -19.49
CA TYR A 14 -9.13 5.04 -18.82
C TYR A 14 -7.62 5.02 -18.76
N GLU A 15 -6.98 5.90 -19.53
CA GLU A 15 -5.55 6.17 -19.37
C GLU A 15 -5.29 6.63 -17.93
N VAL A 16 -4.35 5.97 -17.25
CA VAL A 16 -3.96 6.24 -15.86
C VAL A 16 -3.45 7.69 -15.65
N ALA A 17 -3.21 8.42 -16.73
CA ALA A 17 -2.70 9.80 -16.74
C ALA A 17 -3.64 10.84 -16.10
N ASP A 18 -4.94 10.56 -15.95
CA ASP A 18 -5.95 11.56 -15.54
C ASP A 18 -6.40 11.44 -14.06
N MET A 19 -5.80 10.55 -13.26
CA MET A 19 -6.18 10.32 -11.85
C MET A 19 -5.42 11.18 -10.83
N LYS A 20 -4.60 12.15 -11.26
CA LYS A 20 -3.89 13.07 -10.35
C LYS A 20 -4.81 14.21 -9.91
N ARG A 21 -5.83 13.89 -9.12
CA ARG A 21 -6.63 14.94 -8.50
C ARG A 21 -5.80 15.70 -7.49
N GLU A 22 -5.72 17.02 -7.65
CA GLU A 22 -5.05 17.90 -6.68
C GLU A 22 -5.68 17.79 -5.29
N MET A 23 -4.83 17.82 -4.27
CA MET A 23 -5.28 17.80 -2.89
C MET A 23 -6.02 19.11 -2.54
N ARG A 24 -7.24 19.00 -1.99
CA ARG A 24 -8.07 20.16 -1.62
C ARG A 24 -7.44 21.04 -0.52
N ARG A 25 -6.86 20.42 0.51
CA ARG A 25 -6.24 21.10 1.66
C ARG A 25 -4.76 21.35 1.41
N LYS A 26 -4.47 22.28 0.49
CA LYS A 26 -3.08 22.68 0.15
C LYS A 26 -2.33 23.26 1.36
N ASP A 27 -3.06 23.88 2.30
CA ASP A 27 -2.53 24.40 3.57
C ASP A 27 -1.97 23.32 4.52
N ARG A 28 -2.35 22.06 4.32
CA ARG A 28 -1.87 20.91 5.10
C ARG A 28 -0.91 20.01 4.33
N MET A 29 -0.63 20.34 3.10
CA MET A 29 0.26 19.53 2.26
C MET A 29 1.67 19.52 2.86
N ILE A 30 2.28 18.35 2.89
CA ILE A 30 3.69 18.16 3.24
C ILE A 30 4.50 17.86 1.99
N SER A 31 5.80 18.10 2.07
CA SER A 31 6.72 17.87 0.96
C SER A 31 6.89 16.37 0.65
N GLU A 32 7.44 16.07 -0.52
CA GLU A 32 7.78 14.70 -0.89
C GLU A 32 8.80 14.09 0.10
N GLU A 33 9.78 14.87 0.53
CA GLU A 33 10.76 14.44 1.54
C GLU A 33 10.07 14.04 2.87
N GLU A 34 9.11 14.84 3.32
CA GLU A 34 8.32 14.51 4.51
C GLU A 34 7.43 13.27 4.30
N CYS A 35 6.89 13.07 3.09
CA CYS A 35 6.17 11.85 2.74
C CYS A 35 7.09 10.62 2.83
N LEU A 36 8.29 10.68 2.29
CA LEU A 36 9.27 9.59 2.35
C LEU A 36 9.63 9.24 3.79
N LYS A 37 9.82 10.24 4.67
CA LYS A 37 10.05 10.00 6.11
C LYS A 37 8.90 9.23 6.75
N VAL A 38 7.64 9.54 6.39
CA VAL A 38 6.48 8.76 6.88
C VAL A 38 6.54 7.32 6.39
N LEU A 39 6.95 7.07 5.12
CA LEU A 39 7.11 5.71 4.59
C LEU A 39 8.21 4.93 5.30
N GLU A 40 9.28 5.60 5.70
CA GLU A 40 10.40 4.99 6.42
C GLU A 40 10.06 4.68 7.88
N GLU A 41 9.39 5.61 8.57
CA GLU A 41 9.12 5.56 10.01
C GLU A 41 7.88 4.74 10.39
N ALA A 42 6.83 4.79 9.58
CA ALA A 42 5.57 4.14 9.92
C ALA A 42 5.66 2.61 9.89
N GLU A 43 5.01 1.97 10.85
CA GLU A 43 5.07 0.52 11.05
C GLU A 43 4.09 -0.26 10.17
N TYR A 44 2.93 0.33 9.87
CA TYR A 44 1.89 -0.29 9.05
C TYR A 44 1.03 0.75 8.33
N GLY A 45 0.29 0.28 7.36
CA GLY A 45 -0.72 1.05 6.64
C GLY A 45 -1.82 0.14 6.10
N SER A 46 -2.70 0.69 5.31
CA SER A 46 -3.85 0.01 4.74
C SER A 46 -3.75 -0.05 3.22
N LEU A 47 -3.63 -1.26 2.68
CA LEU A 47 -3.64 -1.53 1.24
C LEU A 47 -5.09 -1.65 0.77
N ALA A 48 -5.51 -0.79 -0.16
CA ALA A 48 -6.78 -0.87 -0.85
C ALA A 48 -6.59 -1.52 -2.22
N THR A 49 -7.38 -2.54 -2.50
CA THR A 49 -7.48 -3.25 -3.78
C THR A 49 -8.93 -3.28 -4.24
N ILE A 50 -9.19 -3.70 -5.48
CA ILE A 50 -10.52 -3.69 -6.07
C ILE A 50 -10.94 -5.14 -6.37
N SER A 51 -12.06 -5.55 -5.76
CA SER A 51 -12.67 -6.85 -6.00
C SER A 51 -13.27 -6.95 -7.40
N GLU A 52 -13.51 -8.15 -7.88
CA GLU A 52 -14.04 -8.43 -9.22
C GLU A 52 -15.33 -7.64 -9.56
N ASN A 53 -16.19 -7.46 -8.57
CA ASN A 53 -17.43 -6.69 -8.71
C ASN A 53 -17.25 -5.17 -8.53
N GLY A 54 -16.00 -4.67 -8.47
CA GLY A 54 -15.70 -3.26 -8.27
C GLY A 54 -15.73 -2.79 -6.81
N THR A 55 -16.05 -3.66 -5.86
CA THR A 55 -16.06 -3.30 -4.44
C THR A 55 -14.64 -3.09 -3.93
N PRO A 56 -14.32 -1.96 -3.27
CA PRO A 56 -13.05 -1.75 -2.62
C PRO A 56 -12.83 -2.75 -1.47
N TYR A 57 -11.61 -3.25 -1.35
CA TYR A 57 -11.20 -4.15 -0.28
C TYR A 57 -9.93 -3.64 0.39
N ILE A 58 -9.93 -3.51 1.71
CA ILE A 58 -8.83 -2.94 2.48
C ILE A 58 -8.22 -4.00 3.38
N THR A 59 -6.88 -4.05 3.39
CA THR A 59 -6.10 -4.94 4.27
C THR A 59 -5.03 -4.12 5.00
N PRO A 60 -5.01 -4.09 6.35
CA PRO A 60 -3.88 -3.56 7.11
C PRO A 60 -2.65 -4.47 6.94
N LEU A 61 -1.48 -3.87 6.70
CA LEU A 61 -0.23 -4.60 6.45
C LEU A 61 0.95 -3.85 7.05
N ASN A 62 1.89 -4.59 7.64
CA ASN A 62 3.25 -4.07 7.83
C ASN A 62 3.91 -3.95 6.46
N PHE A 63 4.81 -3.00 6.33
CA PHE A 63 5.49 -2.73 5.07
C PHE A 63 6.91 -2.21 5.28
N VAL A 64 7.70 -2.30 4.24
CA VAL A 64 8.98 -1.60 4.13
C VAL A 64 9.04 -0.80 2.84
N TYR A 65 9.60 0.40 2.92
CA TYR A 65 9.98 1.21 1.76
C TYR A 65 11.45 0.97 1.48
N THR A 66 11.77 0.43 0.33
CA THR A 66 13.14 0.21 -0.14
C THR A 66 13.18 0.19 -1.66
N ASP A 67 14.30 0.60 -2.25
CA ASP A 67 14.51 0.62 -3.70
C ASP A 67 13.39 1.34 -4.50
N GLY A 68 12.81 2.39 -3.90
CA GLY A 68 11.76 3.20 -4.53
C GLY A 68 10.38 2.53 -4.58
N ALA A 69 10.17 1.43 -3.87
CA ALA A 69 8.91 0.69 -3.81
C ALA A 69 8.51 0.35 -2.37
N LEU A 70 7.21 0.02 -2.19
CA LEU A 70 6.75 -0.57 -0.94
C LEU A 70 6.67 -2.10 -1.11
N TYR A 71 7.06 -2.81 -0.07
CA TYR A 71 6.96 -4.27 -0.04
C TYR A 71 6.15 -4.75 1.14
N PHE A 72 5.32 -5.75 0.88
CA PHE A 72 4.46 -6.41 1.87
C PHE A 72 4.63 -7.93 1.76
N HIS A 73 4.45 -8.65 2.86
CA HIS A 73 4.34 -10.11 2.80
C HIS A 73 2.92 -10.57 3.10
N CYS A 74 2.56 -11.74 2.59
CA CYS A 74 1.32 -12.42 2.93
C CYS A 74 1.49 -13.94 2.76
N ALA A 75 0.47 -14.69 3.17
CA ALA A 75 0.43 -16.13 2.90
C ALA A 75 0.49 -16.40 1.39
N LYS A 76 1.21 -17.46 1.01
CA LYS A 76 1.44 -17.80 -0.39
C LYS A 76 0.16 -18.24 -1.08
N ASP A 77 -0.08 -17.69 -2.25
CA ASP A 77 -1.08 -18.12 -3.24
C ASP A 77 -2.53 -18.18 -2.74
N VAL A 78 -2.85 -17.55 -1.59
CA VAL A 78 -4.20 -17.54 -1.04
C VAL A 78 -4.59 -16.16 -0.49
N GLY A 79 -5.86 -15.83 -0.66
CA GLY A 79 -6.49 -14.67 -0.02
C GLY A 79 -7.02 -13.63 -0.99
N HIS A 80 -8.09 -12.98 -0.57
CA HIS A 80 -8.88 -12.05 -1.36
C HIS A 80 -8.04 -10.93 -2.02
N LYS A 81 -7.04 -10.39 -1.31
CA LYS A 81 -6.16 -9.37 -1.90
C LYS A 81 -5.33 -9.90 -3.07
N LEU A 82 -4.87 -11.17 -3.03
CA LEU A 82 -4.13 -11.77 -4.14
C LEU A 82 -5.03 -12.00 -5.36
N ASP A 83 -6.27 -12.44 -5.14
CA ASP A 83 -7.26 -12.59 -6.20
C ASP A 83 -7.56 -11.23 -6.86
N ASN A 84 -7.69 -10.18 -6.06
CA ASN A 84 -7.89 -8.82 -6.54
C ASN A 84 -6.70 -8.32 -7.37
N ILE A 85 -5.48 -8.48 -6.86
CA ILE A 85 -4.25 -8.05 -7.53
C ILE A 85 -4.05 -8.81 -8.85
N ALA A 86 -4.35 -10.09 -8.90
CA ALA A 86 -4.25 -10.89 -10.13
C ALA A 86 -5.15 -10.38 -11.26
N ARG A 87 -6.26 -9.70 -10.93
CA ARG A 87 -7.22 -9.16 -11.91
C ARG A 87 -7.03 -7.68 -12.17
N ASN A 88 -6.66 -6.94 -11.16
CA ASN A 88 -6.48 -5.48 -11.24
C ASN A 88 -5.32 -5.06 -10.35
N HIS A 89 -4.22 -4.66 -10.98
CA HIS A 89 -3.00 -4.24 -10.30
C HIS A 89 -3.11 -2.86 -9.64
N ASN A 90 -4.11 -2.04 -10.01
CA ASN A 90 -4.29 -0.70 -9.45
C ASN A 90 -4.63 -0.79 -7.96
N ALA A 91 -3.91 -0.01 -7.17
CA ALA A 91 -4.09 0.01 -5.73
C ALA A 91 -3.74 1.39 -5.15
N CYS A 92 -4.18 1.62 -3.93
CA CYS A 92 -3.61 2.68 -3.12
C CYS A 92 -3.25 2.16 -1.73
N PHE A 93 -2.27 2.82 -1.11
CA PHE A 93 -1.81 2.49 0.23
C PHE A 93 -1.90 3.73 1.12
N SER A 94 -2.62 3.64 2.21
CA SER A 94 -2.83 4.75 3.14
C SER A 94 -2.11 4.49 4.46
N ILE A 95 -1.33 5.48 4.88
CA ILE A 95 -0.61 5.49 6.14
C ILE A 95 -1.09 6.68 6.94
N VAL A 96 -1.36 6.46 8.22
CA VAL A 96 -1.61 7.52 9.20
C VAL A 96 -0.69 7.26 10.39
N ASP A 97 0.06 8.27 10.77
CA ASP A 97 0.96 8.19 11.89
C ASP A 97 0.85 9.44 12.79
N SER A 98 1.53 9.39 13.94
CA SER A 98 1.65 10.51 14.88
C SER A 98 0.29 11.12 15.28
N VAL A 99 -0.70 10.29 15.49
CA VAL A 99 -2.06 10.72 15.85
C VAL A 99 -2.11 11.19 17.30
N GLU A 100 -2.51 12.45 17.52
CA GLU A 100 -2.74 13.05 18.82
C GLU A 100 -4.11 13.73 18.83
N LEU A 101 -4.99 13.29 19.72
CA LEU A 101 -6.28 13.94 19.91
C LEU A 101 -6.11 15.19 20.78
N MET A 102 -6.70 16.29 20.36
CA MET A 102 -6.74 17.56 21.11
C MET A 102 -8.22 17.91 21.42
N PRO A 103 -8.81 17.30 22.46
CA PRO A 103 -10.24 17.43 22.74
C PRO A 103 -10.66 18.87 23.00
N GLU A 104 -9.81 19.66 23.67
CA GLU A 104 -10.07 21.06 24.00
C GLU A 104 -10.12 21.98 22.77
N LYS A 105 -9.57 21.52 21.63
CA LYS A 105 -9.57 22.25 20.34
C LYS A 105 -10.48 21.63 19.29
N PHE A 106 -11.18 20.53 19.66
CA PHE A 106 -11.98 19.74 18.72
C PHE A 106 -11.18 19.36 17.47
N ALA A 107 -9.90 18.99 17.66
CA ALA A 107 -8.93 18.79 16.59
C ALA A 107 -8.14 17.49 16.81
N THR A 108 -7.47 17.07 15.73
CA THR A 108 -6.53 15.96 15.74
C THR A 108 -5.26 16.41 15.02
N LYS A 109 -4.12 16.25 15.68
CA LYS A 109 -2.82 16.28 14.99
C LYS A 109 -2.56 14.93 14.35
N TYR A 110 -1.98 14.93 13.19
CA TYR A 110 -1.59 13.69 12.48
C TYR A 110 -0.64 14.00 11.33
N ARG A 111 0.07 12.97 10.90
CA ARG A 111 0.68 12.90 9.57
C ARG A 111 0.01 11.77 8.81
N SER A 112 -0.23 11.96 7.52
CA SER A 112 -0.75 10.89 6.67
C SER A 112 -0.18 10.98 5.26
N VAL A 113 0.05 9.82 4.65
CA VAL A 113 0.45 9.69 3.25
C VAL A 113 -0.49 8.73 2.56
N THR A 114 -0.92 9.08 1.37
CA THR A 114 -1.62 8.18 0.46
C THR A 114 -0.76 7.97 -0.77
N VAL A 115 -0.42 6.73 -1.04
CA VAL A 115 0.38 6.31 -2.19
C VAL A 115 -0.53 5.67 -3.22
N PHE A 116 -0.37 6.04 -4.48
CA PHE A 116 -1.12 5.50 -5.62
C PHE A 116 -0.17 4.80 -6.57
N GLY A 117 -0.59 3.67 -7.12
CA GLY A 117 0.24 2.90 -8.02
C GLY A 117 -0.31 1.51 -8.32
N THR A 118 0.61 0.60 -8.63
CA THR A 118 0.27 -0.78 -8.97
C THR A 118 0.97 -1.77 -8.05
N VAL A 119 0.30 -2.89 -7.80
CA VAL A 119 0.82 -3.98 -6.96
C VAL A 119 0.98 -5.25 -7.79
N ASP A 120 2.12 -5.90 -7.63
CA ASP A 120 2.45 -7.18 -8.26
C ASP A 120 3.02 -8.16 -7.24
N VAL A 121 2.83 -9.45 -7.51
CA VAL A 121 3.53 -10.51 -6.79
C VAL A 121 4.97 -10.58 -7.28
N VAL A 122 5.94 -10.48 -6.38
CA VAL A 122 7.36 -10.61 -6.68
C VAL A 122 7.68 -12.02 -7.09
N LYS A 123 8.20 -12.20 -8.32
CA LYS A 123 8.57 -13.51 -8.90
C LYS A 123 10.06 -13.81 -8.77
N ASP A 124 10.88 -12.76 -8.78
CA ASP A 124 12.33 -12.92 -8.63
C ASP A 124 12.70 -13.33 -7.20
N ALA A 125 13.46 -14.41 -7.07
CA ALA A 125 13.82 -14.98 -5.77
C ALA A 125 14.78 -14.09 -4.97
N ALA A 126 15.68 -13.38 -5.64
CA ALA A 126 16.64 -12.49 -5.00
C ALA A 126 15.92 -11.23 -4.48
N GLU A 127 15.03 -10.64 -5.29
CA GLU A 127 14.19 -9.51 -4.87
C GLU A 127 13.29 -9.91 -3.69
N LYS A 128 12.63 -11.06 -3.76
CA LYS A 128 11.81 -11.60 -2.68
C LYS A 128 12.59 -11.72 -1.38
N ARG A 129 13.81 -12.26 -1.44
CA ARG A 129 14.71 -12.44 -0.32
C ARG A 129 15.11 -11.10 0.28
N SER A 130 15.60 -10.18 -0.53
CA SER A 130 16.00 -8.83 -0.10
C SER A 130 14.86 -8.09 0.57
N ALA A 131 13.66 -8.11 -0.02
CA ALA A 131 12.49 -7.41 0.50
C ALA A 131 12.02 -7.96 1.86
N ILE A 132 11.99 -9.29 2.04
CA ILE A 132 11.58 -9.86 3.34
C ILE A 132 12.62 -9.62 4.43
N GLU A 133 13.92 -9.62 4.09
CA GLU A 133 14.97 -9.26 5.04
C GLU A 133 14.90 -7.79 5.46
N ALA A 134 14.66 -6.88 4.51
CA ALA A 134 14.45 -5.46 4.80
C ALA A 134 13.23 -5.23 5.71
N LEU A 135 12.13 -5.94 5.44
CA LEU A 135 10.92 -5.88 6.26
C LEU A 135 11.18 -6.40 7.68
N ALA A 136 11.86 -7.53 7.81
CA ALA A 136 12.21 -8.10 9.11
C ALA A 136 13.14 -7.18 9.92
N LEU A 137 14.13 -6.58 9.28
CA LEU A 137 15.04 -5.62 9.92
C LEU A 137 14.29 -4.36 10.40
N LYS A 138 13.33 -3.86 9.63
CA LYS A 138 12.49 -2.71 10.03
C LYS A 138 11.63 -3.04 11.26
N ILE A 139 11.00 -4.23 11.28
CA ILE A 139 10.05 -4.61 12.34
C ILE A 139 10.78 -5.08 13.61
N SER A 140 11.93 -5.75 13.45
CA SER A 140 12.64 -6.42 14.53
C SER A 140 14.15 -6.20 14.43
N PRO A 141 14.64 -4.94 14.52
CA PRO A 141 16.05 -4.60 14.29
C PRO A 141 17.02 -5.33 15.24
N ASP A 142 16.60 -5.57 16.47
CA ASP A 142 17.43 -6.21 17.51
C ASP A 142 17.49 -7.74 17.40
N TYR A 143 16.69 -8.35 16.50
CA TYR A 143 16.56 -9.80 16.36
C TYR A 143 17.01 -10.30 14.98
N ARG A 144 18.03 -9.69 14.41
CA ARG A 144 18.47 -9.95 13.02
C ARG A 144 18.78 -11.42 12.76
N GLU A 145 19.58 -12.07 13.61
CA GLU A 145 20.00 -13.46 13.42
C GLU A 145 18.79 -14.40 13.47
N ALA A 146 17.97 -14.30 14.50
CA ALA A 146 16.74 -15.09 14.63
C ALA A 146 15.76 -14.81 13.47
N GLY A 147 15.70 -13.56 13.00
CA GLY A 147 14.91 -13.17 11.83
C GLY A 147 15.36 -13.86 10.54
N LEU A 148 16.66 -13.96 10.29
CA LEU A 148 17.21 -14.66 9.15
C LEU A 148 16.92 -16.17 9.19
N GLU A 149 17.03 -16.80 10.36
CA GLU A 149 16.67 -18.21 10.56
C GLU A 149 15.17 -18.44 10.27
N TYR A 150 14.30 -17.56 10.79
CA TYR A 150 12.87 -17.62 10.54
C TYR A 150 12.53 -17.46 9.06
N ILE A 151 13.16 -16.49 8.37
CA ILE A 151 12.98 -16.27 6.94
C ILE A 151 13.40 -17.53 6.15
N ASN A 152 14.54 -18.15 6.47
CA ASN A 152 15.01 -19.36 5.81
C ASN A 152 13.98 -20.50 5.90
N ALA A 153 13.31 -20.63 7.04
CA ALA A 153 12.30 -21.67 7.27
C ALA A 153 10.93 -21.36 6.62
N ALA A 154 10.62 -20.08 6.35
CA ALA A 154 9.28 -19.63 5.98
C ALA A 154 9.17 -19.03 4.58
N ILE A 155 10.28 -18.68 3.91
CA ILE A 155 10.27 -17.92 2.65
C ILE A 155 9.44 -18.59 1.53
N ASP A 156 9.42 -19.92 1.48
CA ASP A 156 8.66 -20.68 0.49
C ASP A 156 7.15 -20.71 0.77
N LYS A 157 6.73 -20.29 1.97
CA LYS A 157 5.34 -20.29 2.44
C LYS A 157 4.68 -18.90 2.32
N ILE A 158 5.42 -17.89 1.87
CA ILE A 158 4.94 -16.54 1.73
C ILE A 158 4.99 -16.07 0.29
N SER A 159 4.14 -15.10 -0.05
CA SER A 159 4.27 -14.22 -1.20
C SER A 159 4.75 -12.85 -0.76
N MET A 160 5.68 -12.27 -1.53
CA MET A 160 6.02 -10.84 -1.41
C MET A 160 5.26 -10.08 -2.48
N LEU A 161 4.70 -8.95 -2.09
CA LEU A 161 4.04 -8.00 -2.97
C LEU A 161 4.92 -6.76 -3.09
N ARG A 162 5.12 -6.30 -4.32
CA ARG A 162 5.78 -5.02 -4.63
C ARG A 162 4.74 -4.01 -5.06
N PHE A 163 4.69 -2.87 -4.39
CA PHE A 163 3.90 -1.72 -4.78
C PHE A 163 4.79 -0.72 -5.51
N LYS A 164 4.61 -0.58 -6.81
CA LYS A 164 5.25 0.45 -7.62
C LYS A 164 4.52 1.77 -7.40
N ILE A 165 5.24 2.79 -6.94
CA ILE A 165 4.69 4.11 -6.66
C ILE A 165 4.61 4.92 -7.95
N ASP A 166 3.40 5.36 -8.33
CA ASP A 166 3.18 6.29 -9.44
C ASP A 166 3.18 7.74 -8.93
N HIS A 167 2.51 8.00 -7.81
CA HIS A 167 2.57 9.27 -7.09
C HIS A 167 2.10 9.09 -5.64
N MET A 168 2.37 10.08 -4.82
CA MET A 168 1.89 10.12 -3.45
C MET A 168 1.45 11.53 -3.06
N THR A 169 0.57 11.61 -2.09
CA THR A 169 0.14 12.85 -1.46
C THR A 169 0.26 12.72 0.05
N GLY A 170 0.78 13.72 0.69
CA GLY A 170 0.91 13.76 2.14
C GLY A 170 0.29 15.01 2.74
N LYS A 171 -0.19 14.88 3.96
CA LYS A 171 -0.73 16.00 4.74
C LYS A 171 -0.46 15.82 6.22
N ALA A 172 -0.28 16.94 6.91
CA ALA A 172 -0.17 17.02 8.35
C ALA A 172 -1.13 18.06 8.92
N SER A 173 -1.63 17.80 10.13
CA SER A 173 -2.25 18.78 11.00
C SER A 173 -1.29 19.01 12.17
N LYS A 174 -0.78 20.23 12.28
CA LYS A 174 0.17 20.64 13.35
C LYS A 174 -0.57 21.14 14.56
#